data_983ba7253dacaf2e308f6d1c578b8c5f
#
_entry.id   983ba7253dacaf2e308f6d1c578b8c5f
#
_cell.length_a   1.000
_cell.length_b   1.000
_cell.length_c   1.000
_cell.angle_alpha   90.00
_cell.angle_beta   90.00
_cell.angle_gamma   90.00
#
_symmetry.space_group_name_H-M   'P 1'
#
loop_
_entity.id
_entity.type
_entity.pdbx_description
1 polymer ?
#
loop_
_entity_poly.entity_id
_entity_poly.type
_entity_poly.pdbx_seq_one_letter_code
_entity_poly.pdbx_strand_id
1 'polypeptide(L)'
;MSYQFSDNGIRSQCLAGVKRIVVKVGSNVLRENPARNTAALIDQLQLLRQRGLEVILVTSGAIPLGMSILGKRVRPKELAKIQGLSAVGQCALMRHYENACEKHRTHCAQLLLTAADLRDRERNTHGAACMRGLLDEGILPIINENDSVTVAEIKIGDNDTLAAMGATMLGADLTVKAQFDFRLTPLCMPPQSDFGCNIQTN
;
A
#
# COMPACT_ATOMS: atom_id res chain seq x y z
N MET A 1 27.61 -11.45 -13.66
CA MET A 1 28.28 -10.94 -12.46
C MET A 1 27.22 -10.73 -11.39
N SER A 2 27.12 -11.65 -10.42
CA SER A 2 26.20 -11.57 -9.31
C SER A 2 26.81 -10.64 -8.25
N TYR A 3 26.20 -9.46 -8.03
CA TYR A 3 26.57 -8.62 -6.90
C TYR A 3 26.10 -9.30 -5.61
N GLN A 4 26.99 -9.93 -4.90
CA GLN A 4 26.78 -10.31 -3.50
C GLN A 4 26.94 -9.03 -2.66
N PHE A 5 25.85 -8.44 -2.22
CA PHE A 5 25.89 -7.47 -1.14
C PHE A 5 26.15 -8.24 0.15
N SER A 6 27.36 -8.15 0.69
CA SER A 6 27.64 -8.58 2.06
C SER A 6 26.80 -7.71 3.00
N ASP A 7 25.84 -8.31 3.70
CA ASP A 7 25.04 -7.66 4.74
C ASP A 7 25.96 -7.42 5.96
N ASN A 8 26.60 -6.28 6.00
CA ASN A 8 27.55 -5.88 7.05
C ASN A 8 26.84 -5.42 8.35
N GLY A 9 25.66 -5.95 8.68
CA GLY A 9 24.93 -5.56 9.90
C GLY A 9 24.26 -4.17 9.80
N ILE A 10 24.56 -3.38 8.79
CA ILE A 10 24.00 -2.01 8.59
C ILE A 10 22.48 -2.09 8.44
N ARG A 11 21.97 -3.06 7.67
CA ARG A 11 20.52 -3.26 7.51
C ARG A 11 19.83 -3.58 8.83
N SER A 12 20.43 -4.48 9.61
CA SER A 12 19.91 -4.85 10.94
C SER A 12 19.91 -3.67 11.90
N GLN A 13 20.93 -2.79 11.82
CA GLN A 13 20.99 -1.56 12.62
C GLN A 13 19.97 -0.53 12.18
N CYS A 14 19.76 -0.31 10.86
CA CYS A 14 18.75 0.61 10.34
C CYS A 14 17.32 0.17 10.64
N LEU A 15 17.10 -1.11 10.86
CA LEU A 15 15.79 -1.70 11.17
C LEU A 15 15.55 -1.86 12.67
N ALA A 16 16.61 -1.73 13.48
CA ALA A 16 16.49 -1.74 14.92
C ALA A 16 15.74 -0.47 15.37
N GLY A 17 14.56 -0.65 15.95
CA GLY A 17 13.73 0.46 16.43
C GLY A 17 12.59 0.89 15.50
N VAL A 18 12.47 0.34 14.29
CA VAL A 18 11.31 0.55 13.42
C VAL A 18 10.04 0.05 14.12
N LYS A 19 9.05 0.91 14.26
CA LYS A 19 7.75 0.61 14.85
C LYS A 19 6.61 0.76 13.85
N ARG A 20 6.70 1.75 12.96
CA ARG A 20 5.66 2.06 11.98
C ARG A 20 6.20 2.00 10.57
N ILE A 21 5.53 1.25 9.70
CA ILE A 21 5.94 1.00 8.33
C ILE A 21 4.80 1.32 7.35
N VAL A 22 5.13 2.03 6.29
CA VAL A 22 4.24 2.22 5.14
C VAL A 22 4.68 1.27 4.04
N VAL A 23 3.78 0.39 3.61
CA VAL A 23 3.99 -0.52 2.50
C VAL A 23 3.23 -0.02 1.27
N LYS A 24 3.93 0.26 0.19
CA LYS A 24 3.31 0.68 -1.08
C LYS A 24 3.26 -0.49 -2.06
N VAL A 25 2.08 -0.70 -2.66
CA VAL A 25 1.89 -1.68 -3.74
C VAL A 25 1.42 -1.01 -5.02
N GLY A 26 2.12 -1.27 -6.12
CA GLY A 26 1.79 -0.73 -7.43
C GLY A 26 0.70 -1.54 -8.15
N SER A 27 0.02 -0.92 -9.13
CA SER A 27 -1.05 -1.54 -9.92
C SER A 27 -0.64 -2.81 -10.67
N ASN A 28 0.64 -2.92 -11.05
CA ASN A 28 1.15 -4.10 -11.76
C ASN A 28 1.12 -5.36 -10.89
N VAL A 29 1.34 -5.21 -9.59
CA VAL A 29 1.31 -6.31 -8.62
C VAL A 29 -0.08 -6.94 -8.55
N LEU A 30 -1.13 -6.14 -8.73
CA LEU A 30 -2.53 -6.58 -8.60
C LEU A 30 -3.19 -6.94 -9.93
N ARG A 31 -2.48 -6.82 -11.07
CA ARG A 31 -3.07 -6.90 -12.41
C ARG A 31 -3.50 -8.32 -12.81
N GLU A 32 -2.63 -9.32 -12.67
CA GLU A 32 -2.86 -10.64 -13.27
C GLU A 32 -3.78 -11.54 -12.44
N ASN A 33 -3.73 -11.46 -11.14
CA ASN A 33 -4.60 -12.22 -10.25
C ASN A 33 -4.84 -11.43 -8.96
N PRO A 34 -5.76 -10.43 -8.98
CA PRO A 34 -5.96 -9.54 -7.84
C PRO A 34 -6.25 -10.27 -6.54
N ALA A 35 -7.09 -11.30 -6.57
CA ALA A 35 -7.48 -12.03 -5.37
C ALA A 35 -6.31 -12.80 -4.74
N ARG A 36 -5.50 -13.50 -5.57
CA ARG A 36 -4.33 -14.23 -5.11
C ARG A 36 -3.26 -13.26 -4.58
N ASN A 37 -3.02 -12.19 -5.32
CA ASN A 37 -1.94 -11.27 -5.03
C ASN A 37 -2.24 -10.42 -3.78
N THR A 38 -3.50 -10.01 -3.58
CA THR A 38 -3.91 -9.35 -2.33
C THR A 38 -3.82 -10.31 -1.16
N ALA A 39 -4.21 -11.57 -1.31
CA ALA A 39 -4.07 -12.56 -0.23
C ALA A 39 -2.61 -12.74 0.18
N ALA A 40 -1.70 -12.97 -0.79
CA ALA A 40 -0.27 -13.11 -0.51
C ALA A 40 0.35 -11.86 0.13
N LEU A 41 -0.08 -10.66 -0.28
CA LEU A 41 0.34 -9.42 0.34
C LEU A 41 -0.14 -9.33 1.78
N ILE A 42 -1.43 -9.57 2.04
CA ILE A 42 -2.00 -9.50 3.40
C ILE A 42 -1.33 -10.55 4.32
N ASP A 43 -1.05 -11.75 3.83
CA ASP A 43 -0.32 -12.76 4.61
C ASP A 43 1.01 -12.20 5.13
N GLN A 44 1.77 -11.50 4.30
CA GLN A 44 3.03 -10.88 4.70
C GLN A 44 2.85 -9.68 5.64
N LEU A 45 1.86 -8.83 5.40
CA LEU A 45 1.56 -7.70 6.28
C LEU A 45 1.15 -8.18 7.68
N GLN A 46 0.41 -9.28 7.77
CA GLN A 46 0.05 -9.88 9.05
C GLN A 46 1.26 -10.41 9.82
N LEU A 47 2.24 -11.00 9.13
CA LEU A 47 3.51 -11.40 9.76
C LEU A 47 4.26 -10.21 10.36
N LEU A 48 4.27 -9.05 9.70
CA LEU A 48 4.85 -7.82 10.25
C LEU A 48 4.09 -7.34 11.49
N ARG A 49 2.76 -7.34 11.43
CA ARG A 49 1.90 -6.93 12.56
C ARG A 49 2.04 -7.86 13.76
N GLN A 50 2.15 -9.16 13.55
CA GLN A 50 2.42 -10.14 14.62
C GLN A 50 3.76 -9.91 15.31
N ARG A 51 4.70 -9.22 14.68
CA ARG A 51 5.96 -8.77 15.27
C ARG A 51 5.87 -7.44 16.00
N GLY A 52 4.68 -6.88 16.15
CA GLY A 52 4.44 -5.62 16.83
C GLY A 52 4.64 -4.37 15.98
N LEU A 53 4.76 -4.52 14.64
CA LEU A 53 4.86 -3.36 13.75
C LEU A 53 3.47 -2.81 13.42
N GLU A 54 3.34 -1.51 13.46
CA GLU A 54 2.21 -0.79 12.89
C GLU A 54 2.38 -0.70 11.38
N VAL A 55 1.43 -1.27 10.63
CA VAL A 55 1.51 -1.35 9.18
C VAL A 55 0.39 -0.55 8.54
N ILE A 56 0.76 0.30 7.60
CA ILE A 56 -0.14 1.06 6.73
C ILE A 56 0.11 0.61 5.29
N LEU A 57 -0.96 0.34 4.55
CA LEU A 57 -0.86 -0.04 3.14
C LEU A 57 -1.24 1.13 2.25
N VAL A 58 -0.40 1.48 1.29
CA VAL A 58 -0.72 2.39 0.18
C VAL A 58 -0.88 1.55 -1.08
N THR A 59 -2.07 1.53 -1.63
CA THR A 59 -2.44 0.67 -2.76
C THR A 59 -2.65 1.46 -4.04
N SER A 60 -2.73 0.73 -5.15
CA SER A 60 -3.08 1.21 -6.49
C SER A 60 -3.95 0.15 -7.18
N GLY A 61 -4.37 0.44 -8.40
CA GLY A 61 -4.96 -0.58 -9.27
C GLY A 61 -6.47 -0.50 -9.40
N ALA A 62 -7.13 0.50 -8.82
CA ALA A 62 -8.57 0.69 -8.97
C ALA A 62 -8.97 0.85 -10.45
N ILE A 63 -8.32 1.73 -11.20
CA ILE A 63 -8.65 1.95 -12.62
C ILE A 63 -8.47 0.68 -13.48
N PRO A 64 -7.32 -0.02 -13.46
CA PRO A 64 -7.18 -1.29 -14.20
C PRO A 64 -8.22 -2.35 -13.81
N LEU A 65 -8.55 -2.45 -12.53
CA LEU A 65 -9.55 -3.40 -12.05
C LEU A 65 -10.95 -3.03 -12.55
N GLY A 66 -11.31 -1.75 -12.52
CA GLY A 66 -12.56 -1.25 -13.11
C GLY A 66 -12.64 -1.47 -14.61
N MET A 67 -11.52 -1.30 -15.33
CA MET A 67 -11.44 -1.64 -16.76
C MET A 67 -11.71 -3.12 -17.00
N SER A 68 -11.12 -4.01 -16.22
CA SER A 68 -11.33 -5.44 -16.30
C SER A 68 -12.80 -5.83 -16.05
N ILE A 69 -13.40 -5.29 -14.99
CA ILE A 69 -14.80 -5.55 -14.62
C ILE A 69 -15.76 -5.11 -15.73
N LEU A 70 -15.52 -3.95 -16.34
CA LEU A 70 -16.37 -3.40 -17.40
C LEU A 70 -15.95 -3.85 -18.82
N GLY A 71 -15.05 -4.82 -18.95
CA GLY A 71 -14.59 -5.36 -20.24
C GLY A 71 -13.88 -4.34 -21.13
N LYS A 72 -13.26 -3.30 -20.56
CA LYS A 72 -12.58 -2.25 -21.32
C LYS A 72 -11.13 -2.64 -21.62
N ARG A 73 -10.80 -2.83 -22.89
CA ARG A 73 -9.45 -3.16 -23.34
C ARG A 73 -8.54 -1.94 -23.47
N VAL A 74 -9.14 -0.77 -23.74
CA VAL A 74 -8.41 0.50 -23.95
C VAL A 74 -8.83 1.49 -22.88
N ARG A 75 -7.85 2.14 -22.27
CA ARG A 75 -8.09 3.18 -21.27
C ARG A 75 -8.75 4.39 -21.93
N PRO A 76 -9.89 4.87 -21.44
CA PRO A 76 -10.53 6.10 -21.93
C PRO A 76 -9.62 7.31 -21.76
N LYS A 77 -9.81 8.31 -22.60
CA LYS A 77 -9.14 9.62 -22.46
C LYS A 77 -9.99 10.61 -21.65
N GLU A 78 -11.30 10.44 -21.65
CA GLU A 78 -12.24 11.31 -20.94
C GLU A 78 -12.12 11.12 -19.44
N LEU A 79 -11.90 12.22 -18.70
CA LEU A 79 -11.71 12.22 -17.25
C LEU A 79 -12.87 11.54 -16.52
N ALA A 80 -14.12 11.90 -16.84
CA ALA A 80 -15.29 11.31 -16.19
C ALA A 80 -15.39 9.80 -16.35
N LYS A 81 -14.95 9.25 -17.50
CA LYS A 81 -14.88 7.80 -17.70
C LYS A 81 -13.79 7.14 -16.88
N ILE A 82 -12.63 7.79 -16.73
CA ILE A 82 -11.53 7.32 -15.89
C ILE A 82 -11.96 7.32 -14.41
N GLN A 83 -12.59 8.39 -13.95
CA GLN A 83 -13.13 8.51 -12.60
C GLN A 83 -14.17 7.42 -12.31
N GLY A 84 -15.09 7.16 -13.25
CA GLY A 84 -16.08 6.08 -13.14
C GLY A 84 -15.43 4.70 -13.07
N LEU A 85 -14.37 4.44 -13.86
CA LEU A 85 -13.60 3.21 -13.78
C LEU A 85 -12.91 3.03 -12.43
N SER A 86 -12.34 4.11 -11.88
CA SER A 86 -11.75 4.08 -10.55
C SER A 86 -12.79 3.76 -9.48
N ALA A 87 -13.95 4.39 -9.51
CA ALA A 87 -15.03 4.14 -8.56
C ALA A 87 -15.48 2.67 -8.57
N VAL A 88 -15.71 2.08 -9.75
CA VAL A 88 -16.06 0.66 -9.88
C VAL A 88 -14.94 -0.25 -9.38
N GLY A 89 -13.72 0.04 -9.80
CA GLY A 89 -12.56 -0.78 -9.43
C GLY A 89 -12.19 -0.69 -7.97
N GLN A 90 -12.38 0.47 -7.33
CA GLN A 90 -12.09 0.66 -5.91
C GLN A 90 -12.96 -0.21 -5.01
N CYS A 91 -14.24 -0.35 -5.33
CA CYS A 91 -15.14 -1.27 -4.61
C CYS A 91 -14.65 -2.73 -4.68
N ALA A 92 -14.23 -3.17 -5.87
CA ALA A 92 -13.73 -4.53 -6.05
C ALA A 92 -12.36 -4.73 -5.40
N LEU A 93 -11.49 -3.73 -5.45
CA LEU A 93 -10.18 -3.75 -4.82
C LEU A 93 -10.31 -3.93 -3.30
N MET A 94 -11.18 -3.16 -2.67
CA MET A 94 -11.42 -3.27 -1.22
C MET A 94 -12.02 -4.63 -0.85
N ARG A 95 -12.91 -5.18 -1.66
CA ARG A 95 -13.44 -6.53 -1.44
C ARG A 95 -12.34 -7.61 -1.45
N HIS A 96 -11.33 -7.49 -2.32
CA HIS A 96 -10.20 -8.41 -2.32
C HIS A 96 -9.37 -8.28 -1.04
N TYR A 97 -9.13 -7.07 -0.55
CA TYR A 97 -8.43 -6.85 0.72
C TYR A 97 -9.22 -7.35 1.91
N GLU A 98 -10.54 -7.05 1.97
CA GLU A 98 -11.43 -7.50 3.03
C GLU A 98 -11.46 -9.02 3.14
N ASN A 99 -11.71 -9.72 2.01
CA ASN A 99 -11.68 -11.18 1.95
C ASN A 99 -10.32 -11.78 2.37
N ALA A 100 -9.23 -11.08 2.08
CA ALA A 100 -7.89 -11.51 2.50
C ALA A 100 -7.69 -11.31 4.01
N CYS A 101 -8.15 -10.20 4.56
CA CYS A 101 -8.08 -9.90 5.99
C CYS A 101 -8.94 -10.86 6.84
N GLU A 102 -10.13 -11.24 6.36
CA GLU A 102 -11.02 -12.19 7.04
C GLU A 102 -10.36 -13.52 7.35
N LYS A 103 -9.47 -14.02 6.47
CA LYS A 103 -8.72 -15.24 6.69
C LYS A 103 -7.82 -15.19 7.94
N HIS A 104 -7.42 -13.98 8.30
CA HIS A 104 -6.60 -13.70 9.49
C HIS A 104 -7.44 -13.20 10.68
N ARG A 105 -8.77 -13.20 10.56
CA ARG A 105 -9.69 -12.64 11.58
C ARG A 105 -9.35 -11.20 11.95
N THR A 106 -8.96 -10.41 10.96
CA THR A 106 -8.65 -8.99 11.08
C THR A 106 -9.47 -8.17 10.10
N HIS A 107 -9.48 -6.86 10.28
CA HIS A 107 -10.20 -5.93 9.44
C HIS A 107 -9.24 -4.99 8.71
N CYS A 108 -9.69 -4.42 7.62
CA CYS A 108 -9.05 -3.29 6.97
C CYS A 108 -10.03 -2.13 6.83
N ALA A 109 -9.49 -0.92 6.71
CA ALA A 109 -10.27 0.30 6.54
C ALA A 109 -9.72 1.11 5.38
N GLN A 110 -10.62 1.64 4.54
CA GLN A 110 -10.25 2.46 3.39
C GLN A 110 -10.14 3.93 3.76
N LEU A 111 -9.05 4.58 3.31
CA LEU A 111 -8.93 6.03 3.27
C LEU A 111 -8.62 6.45 1.83
N LEU A 112 -9.49 7.28 1.24
CA LEU A 112 -9.26 7.88 -0.07
C LEU A 112 -8.84 9.32 0.12
N LEU A 113 -7.62 9.63 -0.32
CA LEU A 113 -7.01 10.95 -0.13
C LEU A 113 -6.72 11.60 -1.48
N THR A 114 -6.84 12.92 -1.52
CA THR A 114 -6.39 13.75 -2.63
C THR A 114 -5.13 14.51 -2.26
N ALA A 115 -4.45 15.09 -3.26
CA ALA A 115 -3.34 16.01 -3.00
C ALA A 115 -3.75 17.22 -2.14
N ALA A 116 -5.01 17.66 -2.27
CA ALA A 116 -5.55 18.75 -1.45
C ALA A 116 -5.65 18.35 0.03
N ASP A 117 -6.13 17.14 0.32
CA ASP A 117 -6.27 16.63 1.68
C ASP A 117 -4.90 16.51 2.38
N LEU A 118 -3.86 16.14 1.62
CA LEU A 118 -2.51 16.01 2.15
C LEU A 118 -1.80 17.35 2.37
N ARG A 119 -2.15 18.39 1.59
CA ARG A 119 -1.56 19.75 1.73
C ARG A 119 -2.30 20.61 2.75
N ASP A 120 -3.58 20.37 2.94
CA ASP A 120 -4.38 21.08 3.92
C ASP A 120 -4.03 20.58 5.33
N ARG A 121 -3.62 21.49 6.21
CA ARG A 121 -3.13 21.15 7.55
C ARG A 121 -4.21 20.49 8.41
N GLU A 122 -5.43 20.98 8.33
CA GLU A 122 -6.54 20.48 9.14
C GLU A 122 -6.95 19.08 8.68
N ARG A 123 -7.18 18.89 7.37
CA ARG A 123 -7.52 17.59 6.78
C ARG A 123 -6.41 16.55 6.99
N ASN A 124 -5.16 16.96 6.85
CA ASN A 124 -4.02 16.11 7.13
C ASN A 124 -4.01 15.64 8.58
N THR A 125 -4.25 16.55 9.54
CA THR A 125 -4.32 16.24 10.97
C THR A 125 -5.46 15.26 11.27
N HIS A 126 -6.64 15.47 10.69
CA HIS A 126 -7.77 14.56 10.85
C HIS A 126 -7.52 13.19 10.22
N GLY A 127 -6.94 13.14 9.03
CA GLY A 127 -6.55 11.89 8.37
C GLY A 127 -5.53 11.10 9.20
N ALA A 128 -4.53 11.79 9.75
CA ALA A 128 -3.54 11.18 10.64
C ALA A 128 -4.17 10.63 11.93
N ALA A 129 -5.09 11.38 12.54
CA ALA A 129 -5.81 10.95 13.74
C ALA A 129 -6.68 9.73 13.47
N CYS A 130 -7.41 9.71 12.35
CA CYS A 130 -8.21 8.57 11.92
C CYS A 130 -7.34 7.31 11.76
N MET A 131 -6.21 7.42 11.05
CA MET A 131 -5.31 6.27 10.84
C MET A 131 -4.70 5.76 12.15
N ARG A 132 -4.33 6.66 13.07
CA ARG A 132 -3.86 6.23 14.40
C ARG A 132 -4.94 5.47 15.16
N GLY A 133 -6.18 5.99 15.19
CA GLY A 133 -7.29 5.29 15.82
C GLY A 133 -7.55 3.90 15.23
N LEU A 134 -7.39 3.73 13.89
CA LEU A 134 -7.50 2.42 13.25
C LEU A 134 -6.38 1.47 13.69
N LEU A 135 -5.14 1.97 13.76
CA LEU A 135 -3.99 1.19 14.22
C LEU A 135 -4.14 0.74 15.68
N ASP A 136 -4.64 1.63 16.55
CA ASP A 136 -4.89 1.35 17.97
C ASP A 136 -5.95 0.23 18.14
N GLU A 137 -6.95 0.17 17.25
CA GLU A 137 -7.96 -0.90 17.20
C GLU A 137 -7.48 -2.16 16.46
N GLY A 138 -6.23 -2.19 16.02
CA GLY A 138 -5.69 -3.33 15.27
C GLY A 138 -6.28 -3.48 13.87
N ILE A 139 -6.85 -2.43 13.27
CA ILE A 139 -7.38 -2.41 11.91
C ILE A 139 -6.27 -1.98 10.95
N LEU A 140 -6.18 -2.61 9.78
CA LEU A 140 -5.21 -2.25 8.75
C LEU A 140 -5.70 -1.04 7.94
N PRO A 141 -5.07 0.15 8.05
CA PRO A 141 -5.40 1.27 7.17
C PRO A 141 -4.90 1.01 5.76
N ILE A 142 -5.78 1.18 4.77
CA ILE A 142 -5.47 1.08 3.34
C ILE A 142 -5.75 2.41 2.68
N ILE A 143 -4.69 3.07 2.22
CA ILE A 143 -4.73 4.37 1.57
C ILE A 143 -4.71 4.18 0.06
N ASN A 144 -5.54 4.93 -0.66
CA ASN A 144 -5.45 5.09 -2.10
C ASN A 144 -5.77 6.54 -2.50
N GLU A 145 -5.40 6.93 -3.72
CA GLU A 145 -5.83 8.21 -4.27
C GLU A 145 -7.33 8.21 -4.54
N ASN A 146 -8.01 9.31 -4.22
CA ASN A 146 -9.41 9.50 -4.57
C ASN A 146 -9.54 9.94 -6.03
N ASP A 147 -9.25 9.01 -6.93
CA ASP A 147 -9.33 9.23 -8.37
C ASP A 147 -10.74 9.64 -8.85
N SER A 148 -11.79 9.42 -8.04
CA SER A 148 -13.18 9.77 -8.42
C SER A 148 -13.42 11.27 -8.46
N VAL A 149 -12.63 12.06 -7.72
CA VAL A 149 -12.75 13.51 -7.63
C VAL A 149 -11.47 14.24 -8.00
N THR A 150 -10.38 13.52 -8.24
CA THR A 150 -9.08 14.10 -8.61
C THR A 150 -9.12 14.58 -10.07
N VAL A 151 -8.71 15.81 -10.31
CA VAL A 151 -8.50 16.38 -11.65
C VAL A 151 -7.04 16.22 -12.08
N ALA A 152 -6.82 16.15 -13.40
CA ALA A 152 -5.50 15.81 -13.94
C ALA A 152 -4.37 16.76 -13.50
N GLU A 153 -4.71 18.05 -13.30
CA GLU A 153 -3.79 19.13 -12.91
C GLU A 153 -3.33 19.04 -11.44
N ILE A 154 -4.09 18.32 -10.59
CA ILE A 154 -3.86 18.25 -9.13
C ILE A 154 -3.56 16.81 -8.70
N LYS A 155 -3.26 15.94 -9.64
CA LYS A 155 -2.97 14.53 -9.35
C LYS A 155 -1.67 14.39 -8.53
N ILE A 156 -1.67 13.46 -7.57
CA ILE A 156 -0.47 13.17 -6.74
C ILE A 156 0.72 12.64 -7.57
N GLY A 157 0.50 12.35 -8.85
CA GLY A 157 1.52 11.84 -9.75
C GLY A 157 1.54 10.31 -9.75
N ASP A 158 2.18 9.71 -8.78
CA ASP A 158 2.10 8.26 -8.56
C ASP A 158 1.91 7.95 -7.07
N ASN A 159 1.60 6.69 -6.77
CA ASN A 159 1.38 6.27 -5.40
C ASN A 159 2.70 6.19 -4.58
N ASP A 160 3.85 6.43 -5.19
CA ASP A 160 5.11 6.58 -4.44
C ASP A 160 5.10 7.92 -3.69
N THR A 161 4.64 9.00 -4.34
CA THR A 161 4.41 10.30 -3.70
C THR A 161 3.35 10.21 -2.59
N LEU A 162 2.24 9.51 -2.84
CA LEU A 162 1.20 9.27 -1.83
C LEU A 162 1.76 8.51 -0.63
N ALA A 163 2.60 7.50 -0.86
CA ALA A 163 3.23 6.73 0.20
C ALA A 163 4.21 7.57 1.03
N ALA A 164 5.02 8.41 0.38
CA ALA A 164 5.95 9.31 1.07
C ALA A 164 5.20 10.35 1.91
N MET A 165 4.13 10.95 1.37
CA MET A 165 3.30 11.90 2.10
C MET A 165 2.56 11.23 3.26
N GLY A 166 2.01 10.03 3.07
CA GLY A 166 1.38 9.24 4.13
C GLY A 166 2.37 8.85 5.23
N ALA A 167 3.59 8.49 4.86
CA ALA A 167 4.65 8.20 5.82
C ALA A 167 5.01 9.44 6.66
N THR A 168 5.16 10.59 6.02
CA THR A 168 5.42 11.86 6.72
C THR A 168 4.27 12.24 7.65
N MET A 169 3.02 12.11 7.19
CA MET A 169 1.82 12.43 7.95
C MET A 169 1.70 11.58 9.23
N LEU A 170 2.15 10.34 9.20
CA LEU A 170 2.06 9.41 10.32
C LEU A 170 3.36 9.29 11.13
N GLY A 171 4.44 9.94 10.69
CA GLY A 171 5.75 9.76 11.29
C GLY A 171 6.22 8.30 11.18
N ALA A 172 6.07 7.69 10.00
CA ALA A 172 6.52 6.33 9.77
C ALA A 172 8.04 6.24 9.72
N ASP A 173 8.58 5.21 10.31
CA ASP A 173 10.02 4.99 10.41
C ASP A 173 10.61 4.42 9.10
N LEU A 174 9.76 3.77 8.29
CA LEU A 174 10.19 3.09 7.08
C LEU A 174 9.08 3.09 6.02
N THR A 175 9.47 3.29 4.76
CA THR A 175 8.60 3.07 3.60
C THR A 175 9.18 1.93 2.74
N VAL A 176 8.33 0.97 2.38
CA VAL A 176 8.71 -0.21 1.58
C VAL A 176 7.84 -0.28 0.34
N LYS A 177 8.46 -0.55 -0.81
CA LYS A 177 7.76 -0.81 -2.07
C LYS A 177 7.66 -2.32 -2.31
N ALA A 178 6.44 -2.85 -2.36
CA ALA A 178 6.20 -4.23 -2.75
C ALA A 178 6.36 -4.39 -4.27
N GLN A 179 7.16 -5.37 -4.71
CA GLN A 179 7.37 -5.72 -6.11
C GLN A 179 6.77 -7.09 -6.46
N PHE A 180 6.76 -7.43 -7.75
CA PHE A 180 6.02 -8.56 -8.33
C PHE A 180 6.32 -9.95 -7.74
N ASP A 181 7.51 -10.16 -7.19
CA ASP A 181 7.89 -11.46 -6.61
C ASP A 181 7.36 -11.69 -5.19
N PHE A 182 6.50 -10.81 -4.69
CA PHE A 182 5.92 -10.87 -3.32
C PHE A 182 6.90 -11.36 -2.25
N ARG A 183 8.15 -11.01 -2.41
CA ARG A 183 9.17 -11.29 -1.43
C ARG A 183 9.39 -10.02 -0.63
N LEU A 184 8.48 -9.72 0.31
CA LEU A 184 8.89 -8.94 1.46
C LEU A 184 9.93 -9.82 2.16
N THR A 185 11.20 -9.49 2.04
CA THR A 185 12.22 -10.19 2.84
C THR A 185 11.86 -9.92 4.28
N PRO A 186 11.70 -10.96 5.11
CA PRO A 186 11.46 -10.74 6.52
C PRO A 186 12.62 -9.90 7.05
N LEU A 187 12.29 -8.73 7.58
CA LEU A 187 13.16 -7.97 8.43
C LEU A 187 13.60 -8.88 9.58
N CYS A 188 14.82 -9.45 9.48
CA CYS A 188 15.39 -10.37 10.46
C CYS A 188 14.63 -11.67 10.69
N MET A 189 14.89 -12.67 9.85
CA MET A 189 14.91 -14.07 10.25
C MET A 189 16.31 -14.64 10.04
N PRO A 190 16.75 -15.59 10.90
CA PRO A 190 17.93 -16.40 10.60
C PRO A 190 17.71 -17.16 9.29
N PRO A 191 18.76 -17.58 8.56
CA PRO A 191 18.67 -18.00 7.18
C PRO A 191 17.87 -19.30 7.05
N GLN A 192 16.66 -19.18 6.54
CA GLN A 192 15.94 -20.26 5.88
C GLN A 192 15.43 -19.70 4.55
N SER A 193 16.14 -20.13 3.51
CA SER A 193 15.82 -20.18 2.08
C SER A 193 14.66 -19.31 1.55
N ASP A 194 15.03 -18.44 0.59
CA ASP A 194 14.23 -17.95 -0.53
C ASP A 194 13.17 -16.88 -0.31
N PHE A 195 13.60 -15.64 0.00
CA PHE A 195 12.72 -14.48 -0.17
C PHE A 195 13.52 -13.19 -0.42
N GLY A 196 13.37 -12.55 -1.56
CA GLY A 196 14.06 -11.30 -1.92
C GLY A 196 13.13 -10.06 -1.89
N CYS A 197 13.51 -9.04 -1.16
CA CYS A 197 12.87 -7.72 -1.14
C CYS A 197 13.86 -6.62 -1.56
N ASN A 198 13.43 -5.70 -2.41
CA ASN A 198 14.15 -4.45 -2.62
C ASN A 198 13.57 -3.39 -1.68
N ILE A 199 14.33 -3.05 -0.64
CA ILE A 199 14.05 -1.92 0.22
C ILE A 199 14.77 -0.71 -0.38
N GLN A 200 14.00 0.31 -0.80
CA GLN A 200 14.56 1.64 -1.07
C GLN A 200 14.35 2.47 0.20
N THR A 201 15.46 2.82 0.84
CA THR A 201 15.51 3.87 1.87
C THR A 201 15.68 5.20 1.15
N ASN A 202 14.82 6.17 1.44
CA ASN A 202 15.04 7.57 1.09
C ASN A 202 16.04 8.19 2.06
#